data_7ae69c4a93b64c3a7e9089d41e089197
#
_entry.id   7ae69c4a93b64c3a7e9089d41e089197
#
_cell.length_a   1.000
_cell.length_b   1.000
_cell.length_c   1.000
_cell.angle_alpha   90.00
_cell.angle_beta   90.00
_cell.angle_gamma   90.00
#
_symmetry.space_group_name_H-M   'P 1'
#
loop_
_entity.id
_entity.type
_entity.pdbx_description
1 polymer ?
#
loop_
_entity_poly.entity_id
_entity_poly.type
_entity_poly.pdbx_seq_one_letter_code
_entity_poly.pdbx_strand_id
1 'polypeptide(L)'
;MPSPFSHFELVVIGAGPAGHKAAIEAANAGRKVLLVDRDPTPGGECVHRGTIPSKTLRESALYLSGLKQRAAGIATAELGAQTKVESLMKRLGHVQQAHERFMRGQIELPGVSFARGRARFTAPHELELALPGGGRRVVIGDHFVVATGSRPRLPAEMQIDHEQILDSDSILSLIYLPESLTVLGAGVIASEFATIFQALGVRVTMIDKSARPLAFLDPELTERFVKSFQAMGGTWLPGRKPISCRFDGVSATLTTLEDGATVCSEKTLVALGRTASVAGLNLEAAGLSTNERGYIPVDANMRTHVEHVYAAGDVIGPPALAASAMEQGRRAARHMFGLPLHTSVERIPSGIYTIPEMSCVGISEEEASKRHGSALVGRAYFSELARGQISGDTEGMLKLVAEPGSGKVLGAQILGEGATELIHLAQLALVGGMTIDTFVDNVFNFPTLAEAYRVAALECIAQRAALRLAS
;
A
#
# COMPACT_ATOMS: atom_id res chain seq x y z
N MET A 1 -29.44 -31.96 16.73
CA MET A 1 -29.33 -30.88 15.74
C MET A 1 -28.41 -29.83 16.32
N PRO A 2 -27.35 -29.35 15.66
CA PRO A 2 -26.58 -28.23 16.16
C PRO A 2 -27.55 -27.03 16.30
N SER A 3 -27.41 -26.27 17.40
CA SER A 3 -28.19 -25.07 17.64
C SER A 3 -28.09 -24.14 16.40
N PRO A 4 -29.20 -23.58 15.90
CA PRO A 4 -29.19 -22.66 14.76
C PRO A 4 -28.36 -21.39 15.06
N PHE A 5 -28.04 -21.15 16.31
CA PHE A 5 -27.28 -20.00 16.78
C PHE A 5 -25.92 -20.46 17.30
N SER A 6 -24.86 -19.91 16.72
CA SER A 6 -23.49 -20.08 17.25
C SER A 6 -23.07 -18.76 17.90
N HIS A 7 -22.71 -18.83 19.18
CA HIS A 7 -22.25 -17.69 19.95
C HIS A 7 -20.70 -17.63 19.98
N PHE A 8 -20.17 -16.43 19.77
CA PHE A 8 -18.73 -16.10 19.82
C PHE A 8 -18.51 -14.83 20.65
N GLU A 9 -17.39 -14.77 21.37
CA GLU A 9 -16.99 -13.55 22.09
C GLU A 9 -16.56 -12.44 21.12
N LEU A 10 -15.99 -12.84 19.96
CA LEU A 10 -15.63 -11.93 18.88
C LEU A 10 -16.01 -12.52 17.53
N VAL A 11 -16.69 -11.70 16.72
CA VAL A 11 -16.91 -11.97 15.30
C VAL A 11 -16.18 -10.93 14.46
N VAL A 12 -15.25 -11.37 13.62
CA VAL A 12 -14.47 -10.53 12.72
C VAL A 12 -15.00 -10.68 11.29
N ILE A 13 -15.36 -9.58 10.66
CA ILE A 13 -15.92 -9.52 9.31
C ILE A 13 -14.85 -9.03 8.35
N GLY A 14 -14.30 -9.95 7.55
CA GLY A 14 -13.18 -9.72 6.64
C GLY A 14 -11.88 -10.33 7.16
N ALA A 15 -11.27 -11.24 6.38
CA ALA A 15 -10.02 -11.93 6.72
C ALA A 15 -8.77 -11.29 6.06
N GLY A 16 -8.85 -10.02 5.68
CA GLY A 16 -7.71 -9.23 5.26
C GLY A 16 -6.75 -8.92 6.41
N PRO A 17 -5.68 -8.14 6.19
CA PRO A 17 -4.64 -7.88 7.19
C PRO A 17 -5.17 -7.44 8.56
N ALA A 18 -6.15 -6.54 8.60
CA ALA A 18 -6.75 -6.06 9.85
C ALA A 18 -7.51 -7.16 10.59
N GLY A 19 -8.46 -7.80 9.92
CA GLY A 19 -9.29 -8.83 10.54
C GLY A 19 -8.49 -10.06 10.96
N HIS A 20 -7.52 -10.47 10.13
CA HIS A 20 -6.62 -11.56 10.44
C HIS A 20 -5.86 -11.32 11.76
N LYS A 21 -5.27 -10.12 11.95
CA LYS A 21 -4.55 -9.79 13.18
C LYS A 21 -5.46 -9.60 14.38
N ALA A 22 -6.66 -9.02 14.19
CA ALA A 22 -7.66 -8.91 15.26
C ALA A 22 -8.09 -10.30 15.76
N ALA A 23 -8.36 -11.23 14.83
CA ALA A 23 -8.79 -12.58 15.18
C ALA A 23 -7.71 -13.36 15.96
N ILE A 24 -6.45 -13.31 15.49
CA ILE A 24 -5.32 -13.98 16.15
C ILE A 24 -5.08 -13.40 17.55
N GLU A 25 -5.06 -12.07 17.68
CA GLU A 25 -4.80 -11.41 18.97
C GLU A 25 -5.86 -11.79 20.02
N ALA A 26 -7.13 -11.78 19.63
CA ALA A 26 -8.22 -12.19 20.51
C ALA A 26 -8.16 -13.69 20.87
N ALA A 27 -7.87 -14.55 19.90
CA ALA A 27 -7.74 -15.99 20.15
C ALA A 27 -6.55 -16.32 21.05
N ASN A 28 -5.40 -15.64 20.90
CA ASN A 28 -4.25 -15.76 21.79
C ASN A 28 -4.57 -15.29 23.23
N ALA A 29 -5.55 -14.39 23.37
CA ALA A 29 -6.09 -14.01 24.69
C ALA A 29 -7.14 -14.98 25.23
N GLY A 30 -7.28 -16.18 24.63
CA GLY A 30 -8.20 -17.23 25.04
C GLY A 30 -9.67 -17.00 24.69
N ARG A 31 -9.95 -16.07 23.74
CA ARG A 31 -11.32 -15.74 23.33
C ARG A 31 -11.83 -16.65 22.23
N LYS A 32 -13.13 -16.95 22.26
CA LYS A 32 -13.80 -17.71 21.20
C LYS A 32 -14.10 -16.81 20.01
N VAL A 33 -13.35 -16.99 18.92
CA VAL A 33 -13.35 -16.11 17.76
C VAL A 33 -13.91 -16.78 16.51
N LEU A 34 -14.78 -16.06 15.78
CA LEU A 34 -15.18 -16.39 14.43
C LEU A 34 -14.61 -15.34 13.47
N LEU A 35 -13.87 -15.77 12.47
CA LEU A 35 -13.40 -14.96 11.34
C LEU A 35 -14.24 -15.32 10.10
N VAL A 36 -14.89 -14.32 9.50
CA VAL A 36 -15.76 -14.50 8.33
C VAL A 36 -15.17 -13.80 7.12
N ASP A 37 -15.11 -14.45 5.98
CA ASP A 37 -14.78 -13.83 4.71
C ASP A 37 -15.64 -14.37 3.56
N ARG A 38 -15.82 -13.56 2.52
CA ARG A 38 -16.45 -13.99 1.25
C ARG A 38 -15.55 -14.91 0.44
N ASP A 39 -14.24 -14.71 0.54
CA ASP A 39 -13.23 -15.50 -0.16
C ASP A 39 -12.98 -16.83 0.58
N PRO A 40 -12.56 -17.90 -0.13
CA PRO A 40 -12.41 -19.24 0.47
C PRO A 40 -11.19 -19.35 1.40
N THR A 41 -10.26 -18.41 1.31
CA THR A 41 -9.02 -18.38 2.06
C THR A 41 -8.81 -17.01 2.71
N PRO A 42 -8.15 -16.94 3.89
CA PRO A 42 -7.80 -15.67 4.49
C PRO A 42 -6.74 -14.92 3.67
N GLY A 43 -6.71 -13.60 3.80
CA GLY A 43 -5.72 -12.74 3.12
C GLY A 43 -6.31 -11.46 2.56
N GLY A 44 -7.59 -11.49 2.18
CA GLY A 44 -8.31 -10.33 1.61
C GLY A 44 -7.62 -9.78 0.35
N GLU A 45 -7.89 -8.52 0.04
CA GLU A 45 -7.30 -7.84 -1.13
C GLU A 45 -5.76 -7.88 -1.12
N CYS A 46 -5.13 -7.79 0.05
CA CYS A 46 -3.67 -7.79 0.18
C CYS A 46 -3.02 -9.04 -0.46
N VAL A 47 -3.60 -10.21 -0.23
CA VAL A 47 -3.06 -11.50 -0.72
C VAL A 47 -3.60 -11.84 -2.11
N HIS A 48 -4.88 -11.58 -2.34
CA HIS A 48 -5.54 -12.10 -3.55
C HIS A 48 -5.46 -11.15 -4.75
N ARG A 49 -5.49 -9.82 -4.57
CA ARG A 49 -5.68 -8.85 -5.67
C ARG A 49 -4.81 -7.60 -5.58
N GLY A 50 -4.07 -7.39 -4.47
CA GLY A 50 -3.33 -6.14 -4.22
C GLY A 50 -1.85 -6.34 -3.98
N THR A 51 -1.45 -6.23 -2.71
CA THR A 51 -0.04 -6.10 -2.29
C THR A 51 0.84 -7.27 -2.74
N ILE A 52 0.49 -8.51 -2.40
CA ILE A 52 1.33 -9.67 -2.72
C ILE A 52 1.44 -9.89 -4.25
N PRO A 53 0.33 -9.92 -5.01
CA PRO A 53 0.41 -10.05 -6.47
C PRO A 53 1.20 -8.93 -7.16
N SER A 54 0.93 -7.68 -6.85
CA SER A 54 1.60 -6.55 -7.51
C SER A 54 3.09 -6.49 -7.19
N LYS A 55 3.52 -6.78 -5.94
CA LYS A 55 4.95 -6.82 -5.58
C LYS A 55 5.65 -8.01 -6.21
N THR A 56 4.99 -9.16 -6.33
CA THR A 56 5.53 -10.32 -7.07
C THR A 56 5.74 -9.99 -8.54
N LEU A 57 4.78 -9.28 -9.17
CA LEU A 57 4.92 -8.82 -10.54
C LEU A 57 6.07 -7.81 -10.68
N ARG A 58 6.17 -6.85 -9.74
CA ARG A 58 7.26 -5.88 -9.68
C ARG A 58 8.64 -6.54 -9.62
N GLU A 59 8.84 -7.47 -8.68
CA GLU A 59 10.12 -8.20 -8.56
C GLU A 59 10.48 -8.94 -9.84
N SER A 60 9.48 -9.52 -10.49
CA SER A 60 9.69 -10.19 -11.77
C SER A 60 10.04 -9.20 -12.89
N ALA A 61 9.41 -8.02 -12.89
CA ALA A 61 9.72 -6.95 -13.86
C ALA A 61 11.15 -6.41 -13.65
N LEU A 62 11.55 -6.19 -12.39
CA LEU A 62 12.91 -5.77 -12.04
C LEU A 62 13.95 -6.81 -12.50
N TYR A 63 13.71 -8.08 -12.22
CA TYR A 63 14.61 -9.15 -12.64
C TYR A 63 14.80 -9.18 -14.15
N LEU A 64 13.70 -9.08 -14.91
CA LEU A 64 13.73 -9.10 -16.37
C LEU A 64 14.38 -7.83 -16.97
N SER A 65 14.09 -6.65 -16.44
CA SER A 65 14.69 -5.39 -16.88
C SER A 65 16.17 -5.31 -16.49
N GLY A 66 16.52 -5.76 -15.28
CA GLY A 66 17.91 -5.82 -14.80
C GLY A 66 18.79 -6.77 -15.61
N LEU A 67 18.25 -7.89 -16.09
CA LEU A 67 18.95 -8.77 -17.03
C LEU A 67 19.25 -8.04 -18.34
N LYS A 68 18.29 -7.29 -18.90
CA LYS A 68 18.52 -6.50 -20.13
C LYS A 68 19.60 -5.45 -19.94
N GLN A 69 19.58 -4.71 -18.83
CA GLN A 69 20.55 -3.64 -18.56
C GLN A 69 21.96 -4.19 -18.28
N ARG A 70 22.08 -5.26 -17.48
CA ARG A 70 23.39 -5.88 -17.17
C ARG A 70 23.96 -6.65 -18.35
N ALA A 71 23.11 -7.22 -19.20
CA ALA A 71 23.52 -7.91 -20.42
C ALA A 71 23.95 -6.96 -21.53
N ALA A 72 23.51 -5.71 -21.54
CA ALA A 72 23.82 -4.73 -22.60
C ALA A 72 25.33 -4.41 -22.79
N GLY A 73 26.20 -4.84 -21.86
CA GLY A 73 27.66 -4.77 -21.99
C GLY A 73 28.38 -6.12 -21.98
N ILE A 74 27.66 -7.24 -21.76
CA ILE A 74 28.27 -8.55 -21.50
C ILE A 74 27.65 -9.65 -22.40
N ALA A 75 26.36 -9.61 -22.69
CA ALA A 75 25.68 -10.57 -23.56
C ALA A 75 24.34 -10.02 -24.09
N THR A 76 23.89 -10.48 -25.26
CA THR A 76 22.53 -10.21 -25.77
C THR A 76 21.56 -11.28 -25.25
N ALA A 77 20.69 -10.93 -24.29
CA ALA A 77 19.59 -11.79 -23.85
C ALA A 77 18.30 -11.38 -24.56
N GLU A 78 17.91 -12.06 -25.63
CA GLU A 78 16.59 -11.96 -26.23
C GLU A 78 15.60 -12.87 -25.46
N LEU A 79 14.70 -12.27 -24.71
CA LEU A 79 13.59 -12.99 -24.09
C LEU A 79 12.36 -12.90 -25.01
N GLY A 80 11.89 -14.03 -25.52
CA GLY A 80 10.68 -14.11 -26.35
C GLY A 80 9.45 -13.53 -25.64
N ALA A 81 8.64 -12.70 -26.30
CA ALA A 81 7.55 -11.95 -25.69
C ALA A 81 6.45 -12.85 -25.09
N GLN A 82 6.17 -13.99 -25.70
CA GLN A 82 5.07 -14.87 -25.32
C GLN A 82 5.36 -15.75 -24.08
N THR A 83 6.61 -16.14 -23.88
CA THR A 83 7.04 -16.97 -22.73
C THR A 83 6.99 -16.21 -21.40
N LYS A 84 6.89 -14.88 -21.43
CA LYS A 84 7.05 -14.02 -20.26
C LYS A 84 5.81 -13.96 -19.37
N VAL A 85 4.62 -13.77 -19.97
CA VAL A 85 3.40 -13.52 -19.18
C VAL A 85 2.95 -14.78 -18.46
N GLU A 86 2.92 -15.93 -19.14
CA GLU A 86 2.57 -17.20 -18.51
C GLU A 86 3.48 -17.52 -17.32
N SER A 87 4.80 -17.33 -17.49
CA SER A 87 5.78 -17.56 -16.43
C SER A 87 5.62 -16.58 -15.27
N LEU A 88 5.31 -15.30 -15.56
CA LEU A 88 5.02 -14.28 -14.55
C LEU A 88 3.77 -14.62 -13.73
N MET A 89 2.68 -14.99 -14.41
CA MET A 89 1.42 -15.36 -13.77
C MET A 89 1.54 -16.66 -12.98
N LYS A 90 2.30 -17.64 -13.45
CA LYS A 90 2.61 -18.87 -12.73
C LYS A 90 3.39 -18.59 -11.44
N ARG A 91 4.42 -17.73 -11.50
CA ARG A 91 5.17 -17.30 -10.31
C ARG A 91 4.27 -16.58 -9.31
N LEU A 92 3.42 -15.64 -9.79
CA LEU A 92 2.45 -14.93 -8.98
C LEU A 92 1.53 -15.90 -8.24
N GLY A 93 0.93 -16.87 -8.94
CA GLY A 93 0.08 -17.90 -8.34
C GLY A 93 0.80 -18.73 -7.28
N HIS A 94 2.07 -19.11 -7.49
CA HIS A 94 2.85 -19.86 -6.50
C HIS A 94 3.10 -19.05 -5.21
N VAL A 95 3.47 -17.77 -5.35
CA VAL A 95 3.72 -16.89 -4.18
C VAL A 95 2.42 -16.66 -3.41
N GLN A 96 1.33 -16.40 -4.12
CA GLN A 96 0.00 -16.23 -3.52
C GLN A 96 -0.41 -17.46 -2.73
N GLN A 97 -0.36 -18.65 -3.32
CA GLN A 97 -0.71 -19.91 -2.65
C GLN A 97 0.19 -20.19 -1.42
N ALA A 98 1.48 -19.88 -1.50
CA ALA A 98 2.38 -20.05 -0.37
C ALA A 98 1.98 -19.13 0.79
N HIS A 99 1.61 -17.88 0.48
CA HIS A 99 1.19 -16.90 1.49
C HIS A 99 -0.20 -17.23 2.07
N GLU A 100 -1.13 -17.71 1.27
CA GLU A 100 -2.44 -18.22 1.73
C GLU A 100 -2.28 -19.37 2.74
N ARG A 101 -1.42 -20.34 2.44
CA ARG A 101 -1.12 -21.45 3.39
C ARG A 101 -0.55 -20.93 4.70
N PHE A 102 0.40 -19.98 4.62
CA PHE A 102 0.98 -19.36 5.80
C PHE A 102 -0.08 -18.64 6.65
N MET A 103 -0.93 -17.83 6.04
CA MET A 103 -2.00 -17.11 6.76
C MET A 103 -3.04 -18.05 7.36
N ARG A 104 -3.38 -19.13 6.66
CA ARG A 104 -4.27 -20.17 7.19
C ARG A 104 -3.69 -20.82 8.44
N GLY A 105 -2.42 -21.25 8.41
CA GLY A 105 -1.75 -21.80 9.57
C GLY A 105 -1.73 -20.86 10.78
N GLN A 106 -1.61 -19.56 10.53
CA GLN A 106 -1.63 -18.56 11.60
C GLN A 106 -2.97 -18.44 12.34
N ILE A 107 -4.11 -18.72 11.69
CA ILE A 107 -5.44 -18.70 12.34
C ILE A 107 -5.81 -20.04 12.94
N GLU A 108 -5.32 -21.15 12.38
CA GLU A 108 -5.60 -22.50 12.87
C GLU A 108 -4.92 -22.78 14.23
N LEU A 109 -3.66 -22.35 14.40
CA LEU A 109 -2.87 -22.55 15.61
C LEU A 109 -3.55 -22.01 16.88
N PRO A 110 -4.04 -20.76 16.95
CA PRO A 110 -4.74 -20.25 18.11
C PRO A 110 -6.21 -20.67 18.19
N GLY A 111 -6.71 -21.49 17.27
CA GLY A 111 -8.07 -22.04 17.30
C GLY A 111 -9.15 -21.06 16.79
N VAL A 112 -8.82 -20.13 15.89
CA VAL A 112 -9.80 -19.25 15.26
C VAL A 112 -10.73 -20.09 14.35
N SER A 113 -12.04 -19.97 14.55
CA SER A 113 -13.03 -20.55 13.63
C SER A 113 -13.10 -19.71 12.37
N PHE A 114 -12.92 -20.30 11.19
CA PHE A 114 -13.07 -19.60 9.90
C PHE A 114 -14.35 -20.04 9.19
N ALA A 115 -15.14 -19.08 8.72
CA ALA A 115 -16.35 -19.33 7.94
C ALA A 115 -16.32 -18.52 6.63
N ARG A 116 -16.53 -19.23 5.50
CA ARG A 116 -16.75 -18.60 4.21
C ARG A 116 -18.21 -18.16 4.09
N GLY A 117 -18.45 -16.87 3.85
CA GLY A 117 -19.80 -16.33 3.65
C GLY A 117 -19.81 -14.81 3.56
N ARG A 118 -20.94 -14.25 3.17
CA ARG A 118 -21.19 -12.81 3.22
C ARG A 118 -21.95 -12.49 4.49
N ALA A 119 -21.36 -11.66 5.33
CA ALA A 119 -21.95 -11.22 6.59
C ALA A 119 -22.85 -9.99 6.38
N ARG A 120 -23.96 -9.95 7.11
CA ARG A 120 -24.88 -8.84 7.18
C ARG A 120 -25.45 -8.74 8.59
N PHE A 121 -25.47 -7.56 9.18
CA PHE A 121 -26.12 -7.33 10.47
C PHE A 121 -27.64 -7.46 10.34
N THR A 122 -28.25 -8.15 11.29
CA THR A 122 -29.71 -8.27 11.44
C THR A 122 -30.19 -7.62 12.74
N ALA A 123 -29.31 -7.51 13.74
CA ALA A 123 -29.52 -6.80 14.99
C ALA A 123 -28.14 -6.37 15.56
N PRO A 124 -28.06 -5.55 16.63
CA PRO A 124 -26.80 -5.08 17.21
C PRO A 124 -25.78 -6.18 17.53
N HIS A 125 -26.25 -7.34 18.00
CA HIS A 125 -25.41 -8.48 18.37
C HIS A 125 -25.61 -9.71 17.45
N GLU A 126 -26.24 -9.53 16.29
CA GLU A 126 -26.60 -10.63 15.39
C GLU A 126 -26.15 -10.39 13.96
N LEU A 127 -25.52 -11.41 13.37
CA LEU A 127 -25.14 -11.47 11.96
C LEU A 127 -25.84 -12.63 11.26
N GLU A 128 -26.38 -12.37 10.07
CA GLU A 128 -26.71 -13.39 9.09
C GLU A 128 -25.49 -13.62 8.17
N LEU A 129 -25.10 -14.87 8.02
CA LEU A 129 -24.07 -15.30 7.05
C LEU A 129 -24.75 -15.98 5.88
N ALA A 130 -24.68 -15.38 4.70
CA ALA A 130 -25.05 -16.02 3.44
C ALA A 130 -23.92 -16.95 2.99
N LEU A 131 -24.13 -18.25 3.02
CA LEU A 131 -23.13 -19.26 2.69
C LEU A 131 -23.06 -19.53 1.18
N PRO A 132 -21.90 -19.96 0.64
CA PRO A 132 -21.82 -20.47 -0.73
C PRO A 132 -22.81 -21.63 -0.91
N GLY A 133 -23.60 -21.61 -1.98
CA GLY A 133 -24.64 -22.63 -2.22
C GLY A 133 -26.02 -22.29 -1.68
N GLY A 134 -26.24 -21.08 -1.11
CA GLY A 134 -27.59 -20.54 -0.83
C GLY A 134 -28.10 -20.76 0.60
N GLY A 135 -27.33 -21.40 1.47
CA GLY A 135 -27.68 -21.52 2.89
C GLY A 135 -27.47 -20.22 3.66
N ARG A 136 -28.18 -20.06 4.78
CA ARG A 136 -28.02 -18.97 5.73
C ARG A 136 -27.75 -19.51 7.12
N ARG A 137 -26.91 -18.80 7.87
CA ARG A 137 -26.58 -19.12 9.26
C ARG A 137 -26.63 -17.83 10.09
N VAL A 138 -27.25 -17.89 11.25
CA VAL A 138 -27.25 -16.78 12.21
C VAL A 138 -26.11 -17.00 13.21
N VAL A 139 -25.39 -15.91 13.51
CA VAL A 139 -24.28 -15.88 14.45
C VAL A 139 -24.53 -14.76 15.45
N ILE A 140 -24.36 -15.06 16.74
CA ILE A 140 -24.40 -14.10 17.83
C ILE A 140 -22.96 -13.75 18.23
N GLY A 141 -22.68 -12.46 18.40
CA GLY A 141 -21.38 -11.97 18.86
C GLY A 141 -21.51 -11.01 20.06
N ASP A 142 -20.64 -11.16 21.04
CA ASP A 142 -20.52 -10.15 22.11
C ASP A 142 -19.89 -8.88 21.57
N HIS A 143 -18.86 -9.04 20.69
CA HIS A 143 -18.14 -7.97 20.02
C HIS A 143 -17.96 -8.24 18.53
N PHE A 144 -17.77 -7.15 17.77
CA PHE A 144 -17.53 -7.22 16.32
C PHE A 144 -16.33 -6.36 15.91
N VAL A 145 -15.57 -6.85 14.91
CA VAL A 145 -14.60 -6.04 14.16
C VAL A 145 -15.00 -6.03 12.69
N VAL A 146 -15.35 -4.86 12.16
CA VAL A 146 -15.59 -4.67 10.72
C VAL A 146 -14.26 -4.39 10.04
N ALA A 147 -13.75 -5.36 9.26
CA ALA A 147 -12.46 -5.32 8.58
C ALA A 147 -12.60 -5.65 7.08
N THR A 148 -13.69 -5.19 6.48
CA THR A 148 -14.08 -5.52 5.11
C THR A 148 -13.28 -4.81 4.03
N GLY A 149 -12.38 -3.89 4.43
CA GLY A 149 -11.43 -3.24 3.54
C GLY A 149 -12.07 -2.27 2.53
N SER A 150 -11.47 -2.21 1.35
CA SER A 150 -11.90 -1.34 0.25
C SER A 150 -11.94 -2.10 -1.08
N ARG A 151 -12.52 -1.47 -2.10
CA ARG A 151 -12.57 -1.97 -3.48
C ARG A 151 -12.22 -0.84 -4.46
N PRO A 152 -11.79 -1.13 -5.69
CA PRO A 152 -11.59 -0.12 -6.72
C PRO A 152 -12.85 0.74 -6.90
N ARG A 153 -12.65 2.04 -7.09
CA ARG A 153 -13.71 2.94 -7.51
C ARG A 153 -13.96 2.75 -8.99
N LEU A 154 -15.20 2.52 -9.37
CA LEU A 154 -15.62 2.27 -10.75
C LEU A 154 -16.53 3.42 -11.24
N PRO A 155 -15.96 4.55 -11.74
CA PRO A 155 -16.78 5.62 -12.32
C PRO A 155 -17.47 5.11 -13.59
N ALA A 156 -18.77 5.37 -13.72
CA ALA A 156 -19.57 4.87 -14.85
C ALA A 156 -19.05 5.36 -16.21
N GLU A 157 -18.47 6.57 -16.23
CA GLU A 157 -17.93 7.20 -17.43
C GLU A 157 -16.69 6.50 -17.98
N MET A 158 -16.05 5.63 -17.18
CA MET A 158 -14.83 4.92 -17.57
C MET A 158 -15.10 3.55 -18.22
N GLN A 159 -16.35 3.12 -18.34
CA GLN A 159 -16.82 1.90 -19.01
C GLN A 159 -15.92 0.68 -18.78
N ILE A 160 -15.56 0.43 -17.51
CA ILE A 160 -14.66 -0.67 -17.12
C ILE A 160 -15.32 -2.00 -17.49
N ASP A 161 -14.68 -2.76 -18.39
CA ASP A 161 -15.12 -4.06 -18.90
C ASP A 161 -14.30 -5.24 -18.37
N HIS A 162 -13.20 -4.95 -17.64
CA HIS A 162 -12.23 -5.91 -17.10
C HIS A 162 -11.44 -6.69 -18.17
N GLU A 163 -11.52 -6.29 -19.44
CA GLU A 163 -10.80 -6.88 -20.55
C GLU A 163 -9.89 -5.87 -21.25
N GLN A 164 -10.45 -4.76 -21.74
CA GLN A 164 -9.72 -3.67 -22.40
C GLN A 164 -9.54 -2.48 -21.45
N ILE A 165 -10.55 -2.18 -20.66
CA ILE A 165 -10.55 -1.13 -19.64
C ILE A 165 -10.57 -1.80 -18.27
N LEU A 166 -9.42 -1.80 -17.62
CA LEU A 166 -9.11 -2.57 -16.43
C LEU A 166 -9.20 -1.72 -15.16
N ASP A 167 -9.45 -2.36 -14.04
CA ASP A 167 -9.17 -1.83 -12.70
C ASP A 167 -7.93 -2.50 -12.09
N SER A 168 -7.59 -2.16 -10.84
CA SER A 168 -6.43 -2.73 -10.15
C SER A 168 -6.52 -4.24 -9.88
N ASP A 169 -7.71 -4.81 -9.92
CA ASP A 169 -7.92 -6.23 -9.69
C ASP A 169 -7.80 -7.01 -11.00
N SER A 170 -8.44 -6.54 -12.07
CA SER A 170 -8.46 -7.20 -13.38
C SER A 170 -7.13 -7.10 -14.13
N ILE A 171 -6.31 -6.07 -13.90
CA ILE A 171 -4.98 -5.96 -14.55
C ILE A 171 -4.03 -7.12 -14.18
N LEU A 172 -4.26 -7.77 -13.05
CA LEU A 172 -3.51 -8.95 -12.62
C LEU A 172 -3.94 -10.24 -13.31
N SER A 173 -4.96 -10.19 -14.16
CA SER A 173 -5.49 -11.33 -14.93
C SER A 173 -5.11 -11.28 -16.41
N LEU A 174 -4.20 -10.38 -16.80
CA LEU A 174 -3.75 -10.26 -18.18
C LEU A 174 -3.10 -11.55 -18.67
N ILE A 175 -3.48 -11.98 -19.87
CA ILE A 175 -2.93 -13.16 -20.56
C ILE A 175 -1.77 -12.84 -21.49
N TYR A 176 -1.58 -11.56 -21.81
CA TYR A 176 -0.44 -11.04 -22.59
C TYR A 176 -0.11 -9.60 -22.14
N LEU A 177 1.10 -9.13 -22.48
CA LEU A 177 1.48 -7.73 -22.26
C LEU A 177 0.99 -6.88 -23.44
N PRO A 178 0.20 -5.83 -23.19
CA PRO A 178 -0.23 -4.93 -24.26
C PRO A 178 0.95 -4.14 -24.82
N GLU A 179 0.87 -3.69 -26.07
CA GLU A 179 1.88 -2.80 -26.64
C GLU A 179 1.86 -1.41 -25.98
N SER A 180 0.68 -0.97 -25.55
CA SER A 180 0.50 0.32 -24.88
C SER A 180 -0.56 0.28 -23.80
N LEU A 181 -0.32 1.04 -22.72
CA LEU A 181 -1.20 1.14 -21.56
C LEU A 181 -1.38 2.61 -21.16
N THR A 182 -2.63 3.07 -21.11
CA THR A 182 -2.97 4.33 -20.45
C THR A 182 -3.32 4.05 -18.98
N VAL A 183 -2.69 4.77 -18.05
CA VAL A 183 -2.97 4.66 -16.61
C VAL A 183 -3.65 5.94 -16.14
N LEU A 184 -4.90 5.83 -15.69
CA LEU A 184 -5.70 6.95 -15.18
C LEU A 184 -5.56 7.03 -13.68
N GLY A 185 -4.98 8.15 -13.21
CA GLY A 185 -4.62 8.41 -11.82
C GLY A 185 -3.11 8.49 -11.62
N ALA A 186 -2.70 9.07 -10.49
CA ALA A 186 -1.29 9.21 -10.10
C ALA A 186 -1.08 8.95 -8.59
N GLY A 187 -1.96 8.15 -7.99
CA GLY A 187 -1.79 7.60 -6.64
C GLY A 187 -0.85 6.40 -6.62
N VAL A 188 -0.72 5.75 -5.47
CA VAL A 188 0.19 4.60 -5.26
C VAL A 188 -0.03 3.50 -6.30
N ILE A 189 -1.28 3.02 -6.45
CA ILE A 189 -1.62 1.93 -7.38
C ILE A 189 -1.27 2.30 -8.83
N ALA A 190 -1.67 3.50 -9.26
CA ALA A 190 -1.37 4.00 -10.61
C ALA A 190 0.13 4.04 -10.88
N SER A 191 0.90 4.65 -9.97
CA SER A 191 2.35 4.81 -10.11
C SER A 191 3.10 3.47 -10.08
N GLU A 192 2.69 2.54 -9.22
CA GLU A 192 3.26 1.20 -9.15
C GLU A 192 3.05 0.45 -10.48
N PHE A 193 1.80 0.32 -10.94
CA PHE A 193 1.53 -0.39 -12.19
C PHE A 193 2.14 0.31 -13.40
N ALA A 194 2.13 1.66 -13.45
CA ALA A 194 2.76 2.39 -14.54
C ALA A 194 4.25 2.02 -14.69
N THR A 195 5.00 2.02 -13.59
CA THR A 195 6.43 1.68 -13.63
C THR A 195 6.69 0.20 -13.86
N ILE A 196 5.85 -0.69 -13.33
CA ILE A 196 5.95 -2.14 -13.55
C ILE A 196 5.77 -2.47 -15.04
N PHE A 197 4.70 -1.96 -15.67
CA PHE A 197 4.45 -2.23 -17.09
C PHE A 197 5.50 -1.56 -17.99
N GLN A 198 5.96 -0.35 -17.63
CA GLN A 198 7.05 0.31 -18.33
C GLN A 198 8.34 -0.52 -18.28
N ALA A 199 8.70 -1.08 -17.13
CA ALA A 199 9.87 -1.96 -16.96
C ALA A 199 9.74 -3.28 -17.77
N LEU A 200 8.52 -3.77 -17.96
CA LEU A 200 8.22 -4.92 -18.81
C LEU A 200 8.26 -4.60 -20.33
N GLY A 201 8.44 -3.32 -20.70
CA GLY A 201 8.58 -2.87 -22.08
C GLY A 201 7.26 -2.42 -22.75
N VAL A 202 6.21 -2.21 -21.97
CA VAL A 202 4.94 -1.63 -22.43
C VAL A 202 5.11 -0.10 -22.54
N ARG A 203 4.58 0.53 -23.59
CA ARG A 203 4.54 1.99 -23.72
C ARG A 203 3.46 2.54 -22.79
N VAL A 204 3.85 3.20 -21.69
CA VAL A 204 2.92 3.66 -20.65
C VAL A 204 2.71 5.18 -20.70
N THR A 205 1.45 5.59 -20.71
CA THR A 205 1.04 6.99 -20.51
C THR A 205 0.25 7.11 -19.20
N MET A 206 0.77 7.85 -18.23
CA MET A 206 0.10 8.10 -16.95
C MET A 206 -0.54 9.51 -16.97
N ILE A 207 -1.81 9.61 -16.56
CA ILE A 207 -2.64 10.84 -16.66
C ILE A 207 -3.31 11.11 -15.32
N ASP A 208 -3.17 12.33 -14.82
CA ASP A 208 -3.90 12.78 -13.63
C ASP A 208 -4.19 14.29 -13.68
N LYS A 209 -5.25 14.70 -13.01
CA LYS A 209 -5.59 16.11 -12.79
C LYS A 209 -4.59 16.87 -11.92
N SER A 210 -3.82 16.17 -11.11
CA SER A 210 -2.80 16.75 -10.24
C SER A 210 -1.56 17.10 -11.03
N ALA A 211 -0.90 18.17 -10.65
CA ALA A 211 0.37 18.58 -11.28
C ALA A 211 1.52 17.60 -10.98
N ARG A 212 1.41 16.81 -9.91
CA ARG A 212 2.45 15.93 -9.41
C ARG A 212 1.86 14.59 -8.98
N PRO A 213 2.47 13.45 -9.32
CA PRO A 213 2.05 12.15 -8.80
C PRO A 213 2.38 12.06 -7.31
N LEU A 214 1.67 11.18 -6.59
CA LEU A 214 1.94 10.89 -5.18
C LEU A 214 2.05 12.17 -4.34
N ALA A 215 1.09 13.09 -4.48
CA ALA A 215 1.15 14.47 -3.96
C ALA A 215 1.33 14.56 -2.43
N PHE A 216 1.15 13.45 -1.69
CA PHE A 216 1.38 13.36 -0.26
C PHE A 216 2.87 13.13 0.12
N LEU A 217 3.72 12.78 -0.86
CA LEU A 217 5.16 12.65 -0.68
C LEU A 217 5.86 14.00 -0.87
N ASP A 218 7.11 14.05 -0.43
CA ASP A 218 8.00 15.18 -0.65
C ASP A 218 8.12 15.53 -2.15
N PRO A 219 8.04 16.82 -2.53
CA PRO A 219 8.13 17.26 -3.92
C PRO A 219 9.40 16.77 -4.64
N GLU A 220 10.53 16.83 -3.98
CA GLU A 220 11.83 16.45 -4.55
C GLU A 220 11.87 14.96 -4.93
N LEU A 221 11.27 14.08 -4.10
CA LEU A 221 11.14 12.66 -4.42
C LEU A 221 10.25 12.43 -5.65
N THR A 222 9.11 13.09 -5.70
CA THR A 222 8.14 12.88 -6.77
C THR A 222 8.61 13.46 -8.11
N GLU A 223 9.39 14.54 -8.09
CA GLU A 223 10.04 15.09 -9.30
C GLU A 223 11.10 14.12 -9.84
N ARG A 224 11.93 13.55 -8.96
CA ARG A 224 12.89 12.51 -9.33
C ARG A 224 12.21 11.25 -9.87
N PHE A 225 11.12 10.83 -9.24
CA PHE A 225 10.30 9.72 -9.74
C PHE A 225 9.79 9.98 -11.16
N VAL A 226 9.25 11.17 -11.45
CA VAL A 226 8.79 11.51 -12.80
C VAL A 226 9.94 11.49 -13.80
N LYS A 227 11.11 12.03 -13.45
CA LYS A 227 12.31 11.98 -14.30
C LYS A 227 12.72 10.54 -14.61
N SER A 228 12.77 9.67 -13.59
CA SER A 228 13.10 8.26 -13.78
C SER A 228 12.05 7.54 -14.66
N PHE A 229 10.76 7.79 -14.45
CA PHE A 229 9.70 7.22 -15.27
C PHE A 229 9.81 7.64 -16.74
N GLN A 230 10.09 8.93 -17.00
CA GLN A 230 10.29 9.46 -18.36
C GLN A 230 11.59 8.93 -18.99
N ALA A 231 12.67 8.79 -18.22
CA ALA A 231 13.92 8.20 -18.69
C ALA A 231 13.76 6.73 -19.11
N MET A 232 12.84 5.99 -18.48
CA MET A 232 12.44 4.65 -18.91
C MET A 232 11.53 4.64 -20.15
N GLY A 233 11.16 5.81 -20.70
CA GLY A 233 10.29 5.95 -21.87
C GLY A 233 8.81 6.13 -21.53
N GLY A 234 8.45 6.31 -20.27
CA GLY A 234 7.08 6.61 -19.83
C GLY A 234 6.67 8.03 -20.18
N THR A 235 5.38 8.25 -20.40
CA THR A 235 4.79 9.58 -20.63
C THR A 235 3.97 10.00 -19.41
N TRP A 236 4.28 11.16 -18.83
CA TRP A 236 3.51 11.78 -17.76
C TRP A 236 2.73 12.99 -18.28
N LEU A 237 1.40 12.99 -18.12
CA LEU A 237 0.48 14.08 -18.50
C LEU A 237 -0.15 14.69 -17.23
N PRO A 238 0.52 15.68 -16.60
CA PRO A 238 0.02 16.36 -15.41
C PRO A 238 -1.12 17.35 -15.74
N GLY A 239 -1.97 17.62 -14.75
CA GLY A 239 -3.02 18.63 -14.86
C GLY A 239 -4.12 18.28 -15.88
N ARG A 240 -4.16 17.03 -16.33
CA ARG A 240 -5.12 16.56 -17.33
C ARG A 240 -6.16 15.67 -16.67
N LYS A 241 -7.41 16.08 -16.69
CA LYS A 241 -8.50 15.31 -16.08
C LYS A 241 -9.16 14.40 -17.12
N PRO A 242 -9.08 13.06 -16.95
CA PRO A 242 -9.85 12.14 -17.77
C PRO A 242 -11.33 12.25 -17.41
N ILE A 243 -12.19 12.41 -18.42
CA ILE A 243 -13.65 12.55 -18.25
C ILE A 243 -14.41 11.32 -18.72
N SER A 244 -13.86 10.55 -19.68
CA SER A 244 -14.44 9.28 -20.09
C SER A 244 -13.39 8.35 -20.67
N CYS A 245 -13.66 7.06 -20.64
CA CYS A 245 -12.86 6.04 -21.32
C CYS A 245 -13.80 4.97 -21.89
N ARG A 246 -13.61 4.61 -23.16
CA ARG A 246 -14.40 3.57 -23.83
C ARG A 246 -13.51 2.73 -24.75
N PHE A 247 -13.90 1.51 -25.01
CA PHE A 247 -13.30 0.69 -26.07
C PHE A 247 -13.90 1.08 -27.45
N ASP A 248 -13.08 1.11 -28.49
CA ASP A 248 -13.52 1.48 -29.84
C ASP A 248 -14.26 0.35 -30.58
N GLY A 249 -14.28 -0.84 -29.99
CA GLY A 249 -14.88 -2.06 -30.56
C GLY A 249 -13.97 -2.82 -31.52
N VAL A 250 -12.72 -2.38 -31.69
CA VAL A 250 -11.74 -3.01 -32.61
C VAL A 250 -10.46 -3.39 -31.88
N SER A 251 -9.67 -2.43 -31.43
CA SER A 251 -8.32 -2.71 -30.90
C SER A 251 -7.82 -1.68 -29.88
N ALA A 252 -8.52 -0.58 -29.65
CA ALA A 252 -8.00 0.50 -28.84
C ALA A 252 -9.01 1.02 -27.80
N THR A 253 -8.50 1.44 -26.68
CA THR A 253 -9.23 2.24 -25.70
C THR A 253 -9.00 3.73 -25.98
N LEU A 254 -10.07 4.50 -25.89
CA LEU A 254 -10.10 5.94 -26.15
C LEU A 254 -10.41 6.67 -24.84
N THR A 255 -9.42 7.34 -24.28
CA THR A 255 -9.59 8.20 -23.09
C THR A 255 -9.76 9.64 -23.52
N THR A 256 -10.92 10.24 -23.25
CA THR A 256 -11.19 11.66 -23.50
C THR A 256 -10.83 12.48 -22.27
N LEU A 257 -10.12 13.57 -22.49
CA LEU A 257 -9.71 14.52 -21.45
C LEU A 257 -10.66 15.75 -21.43
N GLU A 258 -10.66 16.48 -20.33
CA GLU A 258 -11.53 17.65 -20.11
C GLU A 258 -11.33 18.78 -21.16
N ASP A 259 -10.13 18.88 -21.74
CA ASP A 259 -9.79 19.81 -22.82
C ASP A 259 -10.17 19.32 -24.23
N GLY A 260 -10.86 18.18 -24.33
CA GLY A 260 -11.29 17.56 -25.57
C GLY A 260 -10.24 16.70 -26.27
N ALA A 261 -9.00 16.65 -25.78
CA ALA A 261 -7.98 15.76 -26.31
C ALA A 261 -8.34 14.28 -26.05
N THR A 262 -7.89 13.41 -26.94
CA THR A 262 -8.09 11.96 -26.82
C THR A 262 -6.73 11.25 -26.77
N VAL A 263 -6.56 10.38 -25.78
CA VAL A 263 -5.39 9.48 -25.66
C VAL A 263 -5.83 8.07 -26.04
N CYS A 264 -5.10 7.46 -26.95
CA CYS A 264 -5.37 6.11 -27.44
C CYS A 264 -4.30 5.14 -26.89
N SER A 265 -4.73 3.97 -26.47
CA SER A 265 -3.84 2.85 -26.11
C SER A 265 -4.56 1.53 -26.32
N GLU A 266 -3.82 0.43 -26.37
CA GLU A 266 -4.41 -0.90 -26.49
C GLU A 266 -5.27 -1.24 -25.26
N LYS A 267 -4.77 -0.93 -24.06
CA LYS A 267 -5.55 -1.10 -22.81
C LYS A 267 -5.47 0.16 -21.93
N THR A 268 -6.47 0.30 -21.06
CA THR A 268 -6.48 1.38 -20.05
C THR A 268 -6.63 0.79 -18.65
N LEU A 269 -5.80 1.23 -17.71
CA LEU A 269 -5.95 0.97 -16.28
C LEU A 269 -6.63 2.16 -15.58
N VAL A 270 -7.77 1.94 -14.98
CA VAL A 270 -8.49 2.94 -14.16
C VAL A 270 -8.09 2.77 -12.70
N ALA A 271 -7.23 3.65 -12.19
CA ALA A 271 -6.72 3.67 -10.82
C ALA A 271 -7.08 4.98 -10.09
N LEU A 272 -8.35 5.39 -10.20
CA LEU A 272 -8.92 6.66 -9.71
C LEU A 272 -9.38 6.60 -8.25
N GLY A 273 -8.77 5.78 -7.44
CA GLY A 273 -9.01 5.63 -6.02
C GLY A 273 -9.80 4.39 -5.64
N ARG A 274 -10.12 4.29 -4.34
CA ARG A 274 -10.83 3.15 -3.73
C ARG A 274 -11.98 3.64 -2.88
N THR A 275 -12.97 2.78 -2.65
CA THR A 275 -14.13 3.03 -1.78
C THR A 275 -14.21 1.95 -0.71
N ALA A 276 -14.65 2.30 0.51
CA ALA A 276 -14.84 1.33 1.58
C ALA A 276 -15.88 0.24 1.19
N SER A 277 -15.60 -0.99 1.58
CA SER A 277 -16.46 -2.15 1.28
C SER A 277 -17.53 -2.32 2.37
N VAL A 278 -18.48 -1.39 2.44
CA VAL A 278 -19.59 -1.39 3.43
C VAL A 278 -20.92 -1.83 2.85
N ALA A 279 -21.03 -1.87 1.53
CA ALA A 279 -22.28 -2.24 0.85
C ALA A 279 -22.70 -3.68 1.21
N GLY A 280 -23.98 -3.84 1.58
CA GLY A 280 -24.57 -5.13 1.95
C GLY A 280 -24.32 -5.56 3.40
N LEU A 281 -23.54 -4.83 4.19
CA LEU A 281 -23.36 -5.12 5.62
C LEU A 281 -24.56 -4.76 6.49
N ASN A 282 -25.48 -3.90 6.01
CA ASN A 282 -26.64 -3.39 6.75
C ASN A 282 -26.21 -2.78 8.10
N LEU A 283 -25.31 -1.79 8.02
CA LEU A 283 -24.69 -1.17 9.19
C LEU A 283 -25.71 -0.56 10.17
N GLU A 284 -26.83 -0.08 9.65
CA GLU A 284 -27.90 0.54 10.44
C GLU A 284 -28.52 -0.43 11.43
N ALA A 285 -28.59 -1.74 11.10
CA ALA A 285 -29.09 -2.76 12.02
C ALA A 285 -28.20 -2.96 13.26
N ALA A 286 -26.91 -2.58 13.15
CA ALA A 286 -25.97 -2.53 14.26
C ALA A 286 -25.88 -1.13 14.92
N GLY A 287 -26.70 -0.17 14.47
CA GLY A 287 -26.64 1.21 14.93
C GLY A 287 -25.44 2.01 14.36
N LEU A 288 -24.80 1.50 13.29
CA LEU A 288 -23.63 2.12 12.66
C LEU A 288 -24.01 2.99 11.46
N SER A 289 -23.17 3.98 11.19
CA SER A 289 -23.25 4.80 9.97
C SER A 289 -21.85 5.08 9.41
N THR A 290 -21.81 5.51 8.17
CA THR A 290 -20.57 6.00 7.55
C THR A 290 -20.55 7.53 7.55
N ASN A 291 -19.34 8.10 7.46
CA ASN A 291 -19.17 9.53 7.21
C ASN A 291 -19.45 9.86 5.72
N GLU A 292 -19.39 11.15 5.35
CA GLU A 292 -19.63 11.65 3.98
C GLU A 292 -18.71 11.02 2.92
N ARG A 293 -17.54 10.50 3.33
CA ARG A 293 -16.60 9.80 2.45
C ARG A 293 -16.87 8.30 2.36
N GLY A 294 -17.89 7.80 3.05
CA GLY A 294 -18.27 6.38 3.08
C GLY A 294 -17.44 5.51 4.01
N TYR A 295 -16.60 6.07 4.89
CA TYR A 295 -15.81 5.34 5.88
C TYR A 295 -16.56 5.19 7.20
N ILE A 296 -16.30 4.12 7.95
CA ILE A 296 -16.80 3.93 9.32
C ILE A 296 -15.94 4.76 10.28
N PRO A 297 -16.51 5.75 11.00
CA PRO A 297 -15.75 6.54 11.96
C PRO A 297 -15.36 5.72 13.17
N VAL A 298 -14.11 5.89 13.65
CA VAL A 298 -13.57 5.24 14.84
C VAL A 298 -12.75 6.21 15.70
N ASP A 299 -12.59 5.89 16.96
CA ASP A 299 -11.65 6.57 17.87
C ASP A 299 -10.19 6.07 17.69
N ALA A 300 -9.27 6.59 18.50
CA ALA A 300 -7.86 6.20 18.48
C ALA A 300 -7.61 4.70 18.80
N ASN A 301 -8.58 4.01 19.38
CA ASN A 301 -8.54 2.60 19.72
C ASN A 301 -9.32 1.73 18.74
N MET A 302 -9.70 2.27 17.59
CA MET A 302 -10.46 1.60 16.53
C MET A 302 -11.91 1.27 16.92
N ARG A 303 -12.44 1.84 18.02
CA ARG A 303 -13.81 1.65 18.47
C ARG A 303 -14.74 2.64 17.77
N THR A 304 -15.88 2.16 17.28
CA THR A 304 -16.94 3.00 16.73
C THR A 304 -17.73 3.69 17.85
N HIS A 305 -18.74 4.49 17.52
CA HIS A 305 -19.68 5.03 18.51
C HIS A 305 -20.59 3.97 19.15
N VAL A 306 -20.65 2.76 18.57
CA VAL A 306 -21.31 1.59 19.16
C VAL A 306 -20.28 0.78 19.95
N GLU A 307 -20.41 0.72 21.27
CA GLU A 307 -19.35 0.27 22.19
C GLU A 307 -18.79 -1.12 21.89
N HIS A 308 -19.61 -2.05 21.44
CA HIS A 308 -19.21 -3.43 21.13
C HIS A 308 -18.76 -3.64 19.69
N VAL A 309 -18.73 -2.57 18.86
CA VAL A 309 -18.31 -2.64 17.45
C VAL A 309 -17.08 -1.82 17.19
N TYR A 310 -16.07 -2.44 16.60
CA TYR A 310 -14.81 -1.85 16.16
C TYR A 310 -14.72 -1.92 14.63
N ALA A 311 -13.88 -1.08 14.04
CA ALA A 311 -13.56 -1.17 12.62
C ALA A 311 -12.07 -0.91 12.39
N ALA A 312 -11.45 -1.59 11.41
CA ALA A 312 -10.02 -1.48 11.14
C ALA A 312 -9.68 -1.77 9.67
N GLY A 313 -8.57 -1.21 9.20
CA GLY A 313 -8.11 -1.30 7.81
C GLY A 313 -8.82 -0.28 6.92
N ASP A 314 -8.79 -0.49 5.61
CA ASP A 314 -9.25 0.50 4.63
C ASP A 314 -10.71 0.95 4.80
N VAL A 315 -11.53 0.18 5.51
CA VAL A 315 -12.93 0.51 5.80
C VAL A 315 -13.09 1.76 6.66
N ILE A 316 -12.04 2.13 7.43
CA ILE A 316 -12.01 3.36 8.23
C ILE A 316 -11.32 4.53 7.51
N GLY A 317 -10.77 4.31 6.32
CA GLY A 317 -10.07 5.33 5.54
C GLY A 317 -8.54 5.29 5.69
N PRO A 318 -7.86 6.38 5.29
CA PRO A 318 -6.40 6.48 5.39
C PRO A 318 -5.86 6.36 6.82
N PRO A 319 -4.60 5.83 6.96
CA PRO A 319 -3.74 5.31 5.91
C PRO A 319 -4.15 3.91 5.46
N ALA A 320 -4.39 3.72 4.16
CA ALA A 320 -4.81 2.46 3.55
C ALA A 320 -3.58 1.59 3.21
N LEU A 321 -2.86 1.15 4.23
CA LEU A 321 -1.65 0.34 4.14
C LEU A 321 -1.84 -0.99 4.89
N ALA A 322 -1.32 -2.09 4.34
CA ALA A 322 -1.42 -3.40 4.97
C ALA A 322 -0.81 -3.41 6.39
N ALA A 323 0.35 -2.76 6.58
CA ALA A 323 0.99 -2.64 7.89
C ALA A 323 0.13 -1.87 8.90
N SER A 324 -0.47 -0.74 8.48
CA SER A 324 -1.41 0.02 9.32
C SER A 324 -2.62 -0.82 9.69
N ALA A 325 -3.20 -1.52 8.71
CA ALA A 325 -4.36 -2.38 8.90
C ALA A 325 -4.08 -3.51 9.92
N MET A 326 -2.91 -4.15 9.84
CA MET A 326 -2.47 -5.17 10.80
C MET A 326 -2.41 -4.62 12.22
N GLU A 327 -1.80 -3.45 12.41
CA GLU A 327 -1.68 -2.83 13.72
C GLU A 327 -3.02 -2.33 14.25
N GLN A 328 -3.87 -1.74 13.39
CA GLN A 328 -5.23 -1.34 13.74
C GLN A 328 -6.08 -2.53 14.21
N GLY A 329 -6.02 -3.66 13.51
CA GLY A 329 -6.71 -4.90 13.91
C GLY A 329 -6.24 -5.43 15.26
N ARG A 330 -4.91 -5.48 15.46
CA ARG A 330 -4.30 -5.86 16.73
C ARG A 330 -4.74 -4.94 17.87
N ARG A 331 -4.70 -3.62 17.63
CA ARG A 331 -5.10 -2.59 18.61
C ARG A 331 -6.58 -2.70 18.98
N ALA A 332 -7.46 -2.92 18.00
CA ALA A 332 -8.89 -3.13 18.24
C ALA A 332 -9.13 -4.30 19.21
N ALA A 333 -8.52 -5.46 18.94
CA ALA A 333 -8.67 -6.63 19.80
C ALA A 333 -8.08 -6.41 21.20
N ARG A 334 -6.89 -5.79 21.30
CA ARG A 334 -6.27 -5.51 22.60
C ARG A 334 -7.08 -4.54 23.43
N HIS A 335 -7.57 -3.45 22.85
CA HIS A 335 -8.45 -2.50 23.56
C HIS A 335 -9.74 -3.17 24.00
N MET A 336 -10.40 -3.92 23.13
CA MET A 336 -11.64 -4.64 23.40
C MET A 336 -11.55 -5.55 24.62
N PHE A 337 -10.44 -6.25 24.79
CA PHE A 337 -10.23 -7.22 25.88
C PHE A 337 -9.34 -6.70 27.01
N GLY A 338 -9.10 -5.41 27.09
CA GLY A 338 -8.32 -4.80 28.19
C GLY A 338 -6.84 -5.20 28.22
N LEU A 339 -6.26 -5.57 27.07
CA LEU A 339 -4.85 -5.93 26.97
C LEU A 339 -3.97 -4.68 26.83
N PRO A 340 -2.70 -4.70 27.28
CA PRO A 340 -1.80 -3.55 27.19
C PRO A 340 -1.57 -3.08 25.75
N LEU A 341 -1.62 -1.77 25.49
CA LEU A 341 -1.32 -1.14 24.21
C LEU A 341 0.08 -0.50 24.29
N HIS A 342 1.03 -0.96 23.49
CA HIS A 342 2.42 -0.51 23.53
C HIS A 342 2.87 0.25 22.28
N THR A 343 2.10 0.24 21.18
CA THR A 343 2.47 0.83 19.91
C THR A 343 1.74 2.13 19.63
N SER A 344 2.45 3.08 19.04
CA SER A 344 1.86 4.28 18.43
C SER A 344 1.60 4.01 16.95
N VAL A 345 0.39 4.32 16.49
CA VAL A 345 0.03 4.27 15.05
C VAL A 345 0.50 5.51 14.27
N GLU A 346 1.15 6.47 14.92
CA GLU A 346 1.55 7.75 14.33
C GLU A 346 2.85 7.69 13.51
N ARG A 347 3.64 6.61 13.65
CA ARG A 347 4.97 6.47 13.04
C ARG A 347 5.07 5.27 12.14
N ILE A 348 4.03 5.05 11.34
CA ILE A 348 3.99 3.96 10.38
C ILE A 348 4.69 4.43 9.09
N PRO A 349 5.71 3.73 8.63
CA PRO A 349 6.35 4.05 7.36
C PRO A 349 5.42 3.71 6.19
N SER A 350 5.51 4.50 5.14
CA SER A 350 4.85 4.23 3.87
C SER A 350 5.87 3.76 2.85
N GLY A 351 5.67 2.55 2.32
CA GLY A 351 6.44 2.02 1.19
C GLY A 351 5.60 2.09 -0.08
N ILE A 352 6.17 2.63 -1.15
CA ILE A 352 5.59 2.70 -2.48
C ILE A 352 6.51 1.92 -3.42
N TYR A 353 6.00 0.83 -3.95
CA TYR A 353 6.76 -0.16 -4.70
C TYR A 353 6.78 0.15 -6.21
N THR A 354 7.07 1.40 -6.52
CA THR A 354 7.39 1.84 -7.89
C THR A 354 8.76 1.32 -8.33
N ILE A 355 9.17 1.64 -9.53
CA ILE A 355 10.53 1.44 -10.05
C ILE A 355 11.04 2.83 -10.49
N PRO A 356 11.99 3.44 -9.73
CA PRO A 356 12.57 3.01 -8.44
C PRO A 356 11.57 3.05 -7.27
N GLU A 357 11.87 2.34 -6.17
CA GLU A 357 11.08 2.38 -4.93
C GLU A 357 11.08 3.75 -4.28
N MET A 358 10.00 4.03 -3.54
CA MET A 358 9.95 5.18 -2.64
C MET A 358 9.47 4.78 -1.27
N SER A 359 9.93 5.50 -0.25
CA SER A 359 9.41 5.34 1.11
C SER A 359 9.53 6.63 1.91
N CYS A 360 8.68 6.77 2.92
CA CYS A 360 8.74 7.88 3.87
C CYS A 360 8.30 7.46 5.25
N VAL A 361 8.81 8.17 6.27
CA VAL A 361 8.34 8.07 7.66
C VAL A 361 8.52 9.42 8.35
N GLY A 362 7.63 9.73 9.29
CA GLY A 362 7.63 11.02 9.99
C GLY A 362 7.10 12.16 9.12
N ILE A 363 7.58 13.37 9.35
CA ILE A 363 7.10 14.59 8.69
C ILE A 363 8.05 15.05 7.57
N SER A 364 7.47 15.75 6.58
CA SER A 364 8.23 16.35 5.47
C SER A 364 9.02 17.59 5.94
N GLU A 365 9.95 18.05 5.09
CA GLU A 365 10.68 19.32 5.27
C GLU A 365 9.71 20.49 5.43
N GLU A 366 8.67 20.56 4.60
CA GLU A 366 7.66 21.62 4.63
C GLU A 366 6.92 21.62 5.97
N GLU A 367 6.48 20.46 6.44
CA GLU A 367 5.77 20.33 7.70
C GLU A 367 6.66 20.59 8.91
N ALA A 368 7.92 20.15 8.88
CA ALA A 368 8.91 20.44 9.91
C ALA A 368 9.18 21.95 10.00
N SER A 369 9.35 22.63 8.88
CA SER A 369 9.54 24.08 8.81
C SER A 369 8.33 24.86 9.35
N LYS A 370 7.11 24.40 9.06
CA LYS A 370 5.88 24.99 9.62
C LYS A 370 5.78 24.82 11.15
N ARG A 371 6.19 23.66 11.68
CA ARG A 371 6.07 23.36 13.12
C ARG A 371 7.18 23.99 13.97
N HIS A 372 8.40 24.08 13.42
CA HIS A 372 9.61 24.49 14.16
C HIS A 372 10.20 25.82 13.68
N GLY A 373 9.57 26.50 12.70
CA GLY A 373 10.06 27.73 12.09
C GLY A 373 11.13 27.50 11.00
N SER A 374 11.89 26.41 11.09
CA SER A 374 12.85 25.92 10.11
C SER A 374 13.07 24.40 10.30
N ALA A 375 13.85 23.79 9.42
CA ALA A 375 14.26 22.38 9.56
C ALA A 375 15.73 22.23 9.16
N LEU A 376 16.42 21.28 9.78
CA LEU A 376 17.69 20.77 9.24
C LEU A 376 17.35 19.71 8.20
N VAL A 377 17.92 19.82 7.01
CA VAL A 377 17.63 18.92 5.91
C VAL A 377 18.93 18.44 5.28
N GLY A 378 19.21 17.16 5.42
CA GLY A 378 20.38 16.55 4.79
C GLY A 378 19.96 15.62 3.66
N ARG A 379 20.78 15.57 2.63
CA ARG A 379 20.62 14.76 1.44
C ARG A 379 21.81 13.85 1.24
N ALA A 380 21.55 12.64 0.76
CA ALA A 380 22.58 11.72 0.30
C ALA A 380 22.13 11.12 -1.03
N TYR A 381 22.92 11.33 -2.07
CA TYR A 381 22.64 10.76 -3.39
C TYR A 381 23.35 9.41 -3.52
N PHE A 382 22.64 8.43 -4.07
CA PHE A 382 23.21 7.09 -4.21
C PHE A 382 24.37 7.04 -5.21
N SER A 383 24.42 7.99 -6.15
CA SER A 383 25.58 8.20 -7.02
C SER A 383 26.89 8.52 -6.28
N GLU A 384 26.81 9.06 -5.06
CA GLU A 384 27.95 9.41 -4.23
C GLU A 384 28.37 8.26 -3.30
N LEU A 385 27.56 7.20 -3.20
CA LEU A 385 27.82 6.04 -2.36
C LEU A 385 28.46 4.91 -3.17
N ALA A 386 29.46 4.26 -2.61
CA ALA A 386 30.12 3.11 -3.25
C ALA A 386 29.10 2.01 -3.64
N ARG A 387 28.12 1.73 -2.79
CA ARG A 387 27.08 0.72 -3.07
C ARG A 387 26.17 1.13 -4.23
N GLY A 388 25.78 2.41 -4.32
CA GLY A 388 24.97 2.93 -5.43
C GLY A 388 25.70 2.79 -6.77
N GLN A 389 27.01 3.12 -6.78
CA GLN A 389 27.86 2.94 -7.98
C GLN A 389 28.02 1.46 -8.35
N ILE A 390 28.22 0.57 -7.39
CA ILE A 390 28.33 -0.89 -7.61
C ILE A 390 27.04 -1.49 -8.16
N SER A 391 25.88 -1.09 -7.62
CA SER A 391 24.58 -1.59 -8.06
C SER A 391 24.07 -0.95 -9.35
N GLY A 392 24.62 0.23 -9.72
CA GLY A 392 24.14 1.05 -10.83
C GLY A 392 22.87 1.86 -10.50
N ASP A 393 22.45 1.92 -9.23
CA ASP A 393 21.38 2.79 -8.76
C ASP A 393 21.99 4.18 -8.42
N THR A 394 22.12 5.01 -9.42
CA THR A 394 22.69 6.37 -9.30
C THR A 394 21.64 7.46 -9.14
N GLU A 395 20.37 7.16 -9.40
CA GLU A 395 19.25 8.10 -9.28
C GLU A 395 18.67 8.14 -7.87
N GLY A 396 19.02 7.16 -7.03
CA GLY A 396 18.55 7.06 -5.66
C GLY A 396 18.96 8.23 -4.78
N MET A 397 18.11 8.53 -3.77
CA MET A 397 18.32 9.62 -2.83
C MET A 397 17.69 9.31 -1.47
N LEU A 398 18.39 9.69 -0.39
CA LEU A 398 17.83 9.78 0.95
C LEU A 398 17.81 11.25 1.39
N LYS A 399 16.66 11.69 1.91
CA LYS A 399 16.45 13.00 2.53
C LYS A 399 16.12 12.80 4.00
N LEU A 400 16.92 13.36 4.89
CA LEU A 400 16.74 13.32 6.34
C LEU A 400 16.28 14.69 6.84
N VAL A 401 15.25 14.72 7.68
CA VAL A 401 14.68 15.93 8.26
C VAL A 401 14.85 15.90 9.77
N ALA A 402 15.38 16.97 10.36
CA ALA A 402 15.59 17.06 11.79
C ALA A 402 15.26 18.45 12.36
N GLU A 403 15.07 18.49 13.68
CA GLU A 403 14.76 19.69 14.43
C GLU A 403 16.00 20.60 14.54
N PRO A 404 15.90 21.92 14.28
CA PRO A 404 17.04 22.83 14.22
C PRO A 404 17.87 22.90 15.52
N GLY A 405 17.21 22.94 16.67
CA GLY A 405 17.85 23.11 17.97
C GLY A 405 18.51 21.82 18.47
N SER A 406 17.72 20.78 18.63
CA SER A 406 18.15 19.50 19.24
C SER A 406 18.83 18.57 18.25
N GLY A 407 18.57 18.70 16.95
CA GLY A 407 18.94 17.70 15.95
C GLY A 407 18.09 16.42 15.98
N LYS A 408 16.99 16.42 16.72
CA LYS A 408 16.09 15.26 16.79
C LYS A 408 15.54 14.91 15.42
N VAL A 409 15.58 13.63 15.06
CA VAL A 409 15.03 13.14 13.79
C VAL A 409 13.52 13.35 13.76
N LEU A 410 13.02 14.00 12.72
CA LEU A 410 11.62 14.31 12.51
C LEU A 410 11.02 13.51 11.35
N GLY A 411 11.82 13.13 10.35
CA GLY A 411 11.37 12.36 9.22
C GLY A 411 12.48 11.95 8.28
N ALA A 412 12.18 11.03 7.40
CA ALA A 412 13.04 10.63 6.30
C ALA A 412 12.20 10.27 5.06
N GLN A 413 12.79 10.53 3.88
CA GLN A 413 12.22 10.29 2.58
C GLN A 413 13.30 9.61 1.73
N ILE A 414 12.96 8.50 1.07
CA ILE A 414 13.94 7.73 0.29
C ILE A 414 13.32 7.38 -1.07
N LEU A 415 14.12 7.52 -2.12
CA LEU A 415 13.86 7.01 -3.45
C LEU A 415 15.07 6.19 -3.88
N GLY A 416 14.87 4.99 -4.45
CA GLY A 416 15.94 4.13 -4.93
C GLY A 416 15.81 2.69 -4.46
N GLU A 417 16.77 1.84 -4.83
CA GLU A 417 16.80 0.43 -4.46
C GLU A 417 16.77 0.25 -2.94
N GLY A 418 15.87 -0.62 -2.45
CA GLY A 418 15.75 -0.93 -1.03
C GLY A 418 15.20 0.20 -0.17
N ALA A 419 14.59 1.23 -0.76
CA ALA A 419 14.00 2.35 0.00
C ALA A 419 13.02 1.88 1.06
N THR A 420 12.23 0.84 0.78
CA THR A 420 11.23 0.27 1.69
C THR A 420 11.84 -0.50 2.86
N GLU A 421 13.09 -0.96 2.74
CA GLU A 421 13.86 -1.60 3.81
C GLU A 421 14.66 -0.56 4.62
N LEU A 422 15.32 0.36 3.92
CA LEU A 422 16.17 1.40 4.53
C LEU A 422 15.38 2.33 5.45
N ILE A 423 14.10 2.61 5.15
CA ILE A 423 13.26 3.53 5.91
C ILE A 423 13.11 3.14 7.39
N HIS A 424 13.27 1.86 7.71
CA HIS A 424 13.14 1.35 9.07
C HIS A 424 14.24 1.86 10.02
N LEU A 425 15.40 2.27 9.51
CA LEU A 425 16.43 2.94 10.33
C LEU A 425 15.91 4.29 10.85
N ALA A 426 15.29 5.08 9.99
CA ALA A 426 14.65 6.34 10.41
C ALA A 426 13.45 6.09 11.31
N GLN A 427 12.64 5.06 11.05
CA GLN A 427 11.52 4.69 11.93
C GLN A 427 12.00 4.40 13.35
N LEU A 428 13.05 3.60 13.51
CA LEU A 428 13.63 3.29 14.82
C LEU A 428 14.19 4.53 15.50
N ALA A 429 14.86 5.41 14.74
CA ALA A 429 15.35 6.69 15.26
C ALA A 429 14.22 7.60 15.75
N LEU A 430 13.10 7.68 15.01
CA LEU A 430 11.88 8.40 15.41
C LEU A 430 11.26 7.81 16.68
N VAL A 431 11.12 6.49 16.75
CA VAL A 431 10.55 5.79 17.91
C VAL A 431 11.42 5.98 19.14
N GLY A 432 12.74 5.87 19.00
CA GLY A 432 13.72 6.07 20.06
C GLY A 432 13.99 7.54 20.42
N GLY A 433 13.39 8.49 19.71
CA GLY A 433 13.64 9.93 19.94
C GLY A 433 15.09 10.33 19.68
N MET A 434 15.80 9.63 18.78
CA MET A 434 17.22 9.81 18.48
C MET A 434 17.47 11.10 17.70
N THR A 435 18.72 11.55 17.75
CA THR A 435 19.21 12.72 17.00
C THR A 435 20.04 12.31 15.78
N ILE A 436 20.29 13.26 14.88
CA ILE A 436 21.15 13.06 13.72
C ILE A 436 22.56 12.61 14.11
N ASP A 437 23.04 12.97 15.30
CA ASP A 437 24.34 12.56 15.81
C ASP A 437 24.46 11.04 15.91
N THR A 438 23.35 10.33 16.21
CA THR A 438 23.30 8.86 16.25
C THR A 438 23.79 8.23 14.93
N PHE A 439 23.45 8.81 13.79
CA PHE A 439 23.87 8.27 12.48
C PHE A 439 25.35 8.55 12.18
N VAL A 440 25.95 9.55 12.79
CA VAL A 440 27.37 9.90 12.60
C VAL A 440 28.26 9.13 13.54
N ASP A 441 27.85 8.97 14.80
CA ASP A 441 28.64 8.33 15.86
C ASP A 441 28.65 6.80 15.76
N ASN A 442 27.68 6.21 15.01
CA ASN A 442 27.65 4.77 14.78
C ASN A 442 28.38 4.37 13.49
N VAL A 443 28.89 3.14 13.48
CA VAL A 443 29.58 2.55 12.33
C VAL A 443 28.56 1.78 11.48
N PHE A 444 28.40 2.20 10.23
CA PHE A 444 27.67 1.43 9.22
C PHE A 444 28.59 0.45 8.53
N ASN A 445 28.03 -0.68 8.11
CA ASN A 445 28.77 -1.62 7.26
C ASN A 445 29.07 -1.00 5.89
N PHE A 446 30.24 -1.28 5.33
CA PHE A 446 30.70 -0.72 4.05
C PHE A 446 31.01 -1.84 3.04
N PRO A 447 30.57 -1.76 1.76
CA PRO A 447 29.71 -0.72 1.17
C PRO A 447 28.22 -1.07 1.32
N THR A 448 27.40 -0.16 1.82
CA THR A 448 25.95 -0.32 1.94
C THR A 448 25.21 0.99 1.60
N LEU A 449 23.91 0.89 1.20
CA LEU A 449 23.08 2.08 1.04
C LEU A 449 22.69 2.72 2.40
N ALA A 450 22.83 2.00 3.50
CA ALA A 450 22.58 2.54 4.84
C ALA A 450 23.52 3.72 5.20
N GLU A 451 24.71 3.82 4.56
CA GLU A 451 25.63 4.94 4.71
C GLU A 451 25.00 6.27 4.29
N ALA A 452 23.93 6.26 3.47
CA ALA A 452 23.16 7.44 3.11
C ALA A 452 22.70 8.23 4.36
N TYR A 453 22.33 7.53 5.43
CA TYR A 453 21.93 8.17 6.68
C TYR A 453 23.06 8.99 7.30
N ARG A 454 24.30 8.46 7.30
CA ARG A 454 25.47 9.17 7.80
C ARG A 454 25.78 10.40 6.96
N VAL A 455 25.77 10.28 5.63
CA VAL A 455 26.02 11.39 4.70
C VAL A 455 24.99 12.50 4.90
N ALA A 456 23.70 12.17 4.91
CA ALA A 456 22.64 13.14 5.15
C ALA A 456 22.72 13.77 6.56
N ALA A 457 23.07 13.00 7.59
CA ALA A 457 23.22 13.51 8.94
C ALA A 457 24.38 14.49 9.06
N LEU A 458 25.52 14.27 8.37
CA LEU A 458 26.65 15.19 8.33
C LEU A 458 26.26 16.55 7.73
N GLU A 459 25.45 16.57 6.68
CA GLU A 459 24.90 17.81 6.10
C GLU A 459 24.00 18.54 7.11
N CYS A 460 23.10 17.83 7.81
CA CYS A 460 22.31 18.41 8.88
C CYS A 460 23.16 19.00 10.03
N ILE A 461 24.26 18.33 10.41
CA ILE A 461 25.16 18.81 11.47
C ILE A 461 25.86 20.11 11.01
N ALA A 462 26.32 20.19 9.76
CA ALA A 462 26.90 21.42 9.21
C ALA A 462 25.92 22.59 9.25
N GLN A 463 24.66 22.36 8.86
CA GLN A 463 23.60 23.38 8.96
C GLN A 463 23.32 23.79 10.41
N ARG A 464 23.27 22.84 11.37
CA ARG A 464 23.10 23.13 12.79
C ARG A 464 24.22 23.95 13.36
N ALA A 465 25.47 23.68 12.96
CA ALA A 465 26.62 24.48 13.37
C ALA A 465 26.55 25.92 12.83
N ALA A 466 26.16 26.09 11.57
CA ALA A 466 25.97 27.42 10.96
C ALA A 466 24.91 28.25 11.68
N LEU A 467 23.79 27.64 12.04
CA LEU A 467 22.71 28.30 12.79
C LEU A 467 23.18 28.78 14.18
N ARG A 468 24.00 27.98 14.89
CA ARG A 468 24.55 28.34 16.20
C ARG A 468 25.54 29.47 16.14
N LEU A 469 26.24 29.67 15.01
CA LEU A 469 27.16 30.78 14.81
C LEU A 469 26.42 32.07 14.44
N ALA A 470 25.21 31.98 13.92
CA ALA A 470 24.39 33.11 13.50
C ALA A 470 23.46 33.65 14.61
N SER A 471 23.29 32.91 15.70
CA SER A 471 22.49 33.27 16.88
C SER A 471 23.32 33.89 17.97
#